data_f675d8e3e1f258db584429062deccba3
#
_entry.id   f675d8e3e1f258db584429062deccba3
#
_cell.length_a   1.000
_cell.length_b   1.000
_cell.length_c   1.000
_cell.angle_alpha   90.00
_cell.angle_beta   90.00
_cell.angle_gamma   90.00
#
_symmetry.space_group_name_H-M   'P 1'
#
loop_
_entity.id
_entity.type
_entity.pdbx_description
1 polymer ?
#
loop_
_entity_poly.entity_id
_entity_poly.type
_entity_poly.pdbx_seq_one_letter_code
_entity_poly.pdbx_strand_id
1 'polypeptide(L)'
;MNSDSESPLLERSMQVRSKVALTVVALCYTPLVVAENKTDFPKERVAEFVFEKLDITSLPSAFRPKKEKGKRTFADYGFTAQSVSENEAIIEAPGGVSKLTIKVLGREPSGIYVCVAEPGPNGAATKMQSVVLLKRKDPNALLKGRASFREFAACPVIGESDSTADSYGGD
;
A
#
# COMPACT_ATOMS: atom_id res chain seq x y z
N MET A 1 52.68 -60.13 26.32
CA MET A 1 52.82 -61.14 25.24
C MET A 1 52.66 -60.36 23.93
N ASN A 2 53.83 -60.02 23.43
CA ASN A 2 54.31 -60.44 22.09
C ASN A 2 53.44 -59.92 20.96
N SER A 3 53.92 -59.36 19.94
CA SER A 3 55.23 -59.19 19.38
C SER A 3 54.98 -58.47 18.07
N ASP A 4 55.80 -57.49 17.78
CA ASP A 4 56.68 -57.43 16.65
C ASP A 4 56.11 -57.24 15.27
N SER A 5 56.60 -56.24 14.69
CA SER A 5 57.52 -56.17 13.55
C SER A 5 56.76 -55.96 12.25
N GLU A 6 57.11 -55.24 11.26
CA GLU A 6 58.36 -54.75 10.73
C GLU A 6 58.02 -53.82 9.58
N SER A 7 58.79 -52.81 9.36
CA SER A 7 58.92 -52.10 8.11
C SER A 7 59.65 -52.95 7.08
N PRO A 8 59.58 -52.71 5.77
CA PRO A 8 60.54 -51.74 5.20
C PRO A 8 60.08 -50.95 3.94
N LEU A 9 60.60 -49.81 3.81
CA LEU A 9 61.53 -49.27 2.79
C LEU A 9 61.13 -49.27 1.32
N LEU A 10 61.27 -48.08 0.78
CA LEU A 10 61.75 -47.72 -0.54
C LEU A 10 60.79 -47.86 -1.75
N GLU A 11 60.34 -46.75 -2.27
CA GLU A 11 60.96 -46.38 -3.58
C GLU A 11 60.71 -44.87 -3.96
N ARG A 12 61.78 -44.26 -4.28
CA ARG A 12 61.86 -42.94 -4.90
C ARG A 12 61.29 -43.00 -6.29
N SER A 13 60.38 -42.14 -6.64
CA SER A 13 60.25 -41.71 -8.02
C SER A 13 60.03 -40.20 -8.08
N MET A 14 61.10 -39.52 -8.46
CA MET A 14 61.05 -38.14 -8.92
C MET A 14 60.16 -38.06 -10.16
N GLN A 15 59.07 -37.36 -10.06
CA GLN A 15 58.47 -36.76 -11.26
C GLN A 15 58.26 -35.28 -11.01
N VAL A 16 59.15 -34.52 -11.58
CA VAL A 16 58.99 -33.10 -11.89
C VAL A 16 57.85 -32.95 -12.88
N ARG A 17 56.72 -32.50 -12.44
CA ARG A 17 55.66 -32.04 -13.34
C ARG A 17 55.37 -30.58 -13.09
N SER A 18 55.72 -29.83 -14.08
CA SER A 18 55.43 -28.44 -14.36
C SER A 18 54.02 -28.03 -13.87
N LYS A 19 53.97 -27.17 -12.86
CA LYS A 19 52.74 -26.53 -12.42
C LYS A 19 52.45 -25.34 -13.34
N VAL A 20 51.68 -25.54 -14.36
CA VAL A 20 51.02 -24.45 -15.06
C VAL A 20 49.90 -23.96 -14.17
N ALA A 21 50.12 -22.86 -13.51
CA ALA A 21 49.09 -22.17 -12.72
C ALA A 21 48.13 -21.49 -13.69
N LEU A 22 47.00 -22.15 -13.94
CA LEU A 22 45.86 -21.55 -14.65
C LEU A 22 45.11 -20.66 -13.65
N THR A 23 45.44 -19.35 -13.67
CA THR A 23 44.69 -18.37 -12.88
C THR A 23 43.36 -18.12 -13.54
N VAL A 24 42.31 -18.85 -13.10
CA VAL A 24 40.95 -18.59 -13.47
C VAL A 24 40.50 -17.33 -12.71
N VAL A 25 40.50 -16.20 -13.37
CA VAL A 25 39.87 -14.98 -12.90
C VAL A 25 38.35 -15.19 -12.97
N ALA A 26 37.76 -15.65 -11.89
CA ALA A 26 36.30 -15.70 -11.73
C ALA A 26 35.81 -14.26 -11.62
N LEU A 27 35.37 -13.67 -12.71
CA LEU A 27 34.56 -12.45 -12.73
C LEU A 27 33.25 -12.75 -12.02
N CYS A 28 33.18 -12.42 -10.74
CA CYS A 28 31.93 -12.39 -9.99
C CYS A 28 31.04 -11.30 -10.59
N TYR A 29 30.23 -11.66 -11.56
CA TYR A 29 29.04 -10.87 -11.92
C TYR A 29 28.07 -10.97 -10.75
N THR A 30 28.14 -10.03 -9.81
CA THR A 30 27.06 -9.80 -8.86
C THR A 30 25.94 -9.14 -9.65
N PRO A 31 24.77 -9.80 -9.85
CA PRO A 31 23.63 -9.12 -10.39
C PRO A 31 23.28 -8.02 -9.38
N LEU A 32 23.33 -6.77 -9.82
CA LEU A 32 22.68 -5.66 -9.12
C LEU A 32 21.18 -6.01 -9.08
N VAL A 33 20.77 -6.66 -8.00
CA VAL A 33 19.35 -6.80 -7.66
C VAL A 33 18.91 -5.39 -7.31
N VAL A 34 18.42 -4.66 -8.31
CA VAL A 34 17.62 -3.48 -8.09
C VAL A 34 16.40 -3.99 -7.35
N ALA A 35 16.39 -3.82 -6.04
CA ALA A 35 15.23 -4.05 -5.22
C ALA A 35 14.18 -3.03 -5.68
N GLU A 36 13.35 -3.43 -6.65
CA GLU A 36 12.12 -2.73 -6.94
C GLU A 36 11.35 -2.70 -5.62
N ASN A 37 11.25 -1.52 -5.02
CA ASN A 37 10.40 -1.26 -3.86
C ASN A 37 8.93 -1.42 -4.30
N LYS A 38 8.55 -2.65 -4.59
CA LYS A 38 7.20 -3.03 -4.90
C LYS A 38 6.42 -2.94 -3.61
N THR A 39 5.75 -1.82 -3.40
CA THR A 39 4.78 -1.67 -2.34
C THR A 39 3.64 -2.64 -2.64
N ASP A 40 3.75 -3.84 -2.11
CA ASP A 40 2.77 -4.90 -2.39
C ASP A 40 1.52 -4.62 -1.57
N PHE A 41 0.49 -4.09 -2.24
CA PHE A 41 -0.82 -3.87 -1.63
C PHE A 41 -1.60 -5.19 -1.67
N PRO A 42 -2.43 -5.49 -0.64
CA PRO A 42 -3.23 -6.71 -0.62
C PRO A 42 -4.14 -6.79 -1.85
N LYS A 43 -4.32 -7.99 -2.38
CA LYS A 43 -5.21 -8.23 -3.52
C LYS A 43 -6.67 -8.35 -3.10
N GLU A 44 -6.92 -8.78 -1.88
CA GLU A 44 -8.21 -9.02 -1.26
C GLU A 44 -8.38 -8.16 -0.01
N ARG A 45 -9.62 -7.92 0.42
CA ARG A 45 -9.95 -7.15 1.62
C ARG A 45 -9.28 -5.78 1.66
N VAL A 46 -9.24 -5.12 0.50
CA VAL A 46 -8.49 -3.87 0.32
C VAL A 46 -9.07 -2.76 1.17
N ALA A 47 -10.41 -2.68 1.28
CA ALA A 47 -11.06 -1.66 2.08
C ALA A 47 -10.77 -1.81 3.58
N GLU A 48 -10.68 -3.04 4.08
CA GLU A 48 -10.28 -3.33 5.44
C GLU A 48 -8.83 -2.91 5.70
N PHE A 49 -7.93 -3.30 4.80
CA PHE A 49 -6.54 -2.87 4.88
C PHE A 49 -6.41 -1.35 4.90
N VAL A 50 -7.19 -0.63 4.08
CA VAL A 50 -7.23 0.83 4.10
C VAL A 50 -7.75 1.35 5.45
N PHE A 51 -8.84 0.80 5.97
CA PHE A 51 -9.38 1.17 7.28
C PHE A 51 -8.34 1.03 8.41
N GLU A 52 -7.61 -0.08 8.43
CA GLU A 52 -6.62 -0.36 9.48
C GLU A 52 -5.32 0.48 9.34
N LYS A 53 -4.90 0.75 8.10
CA LYS A 53 -3.56 1.31 7.83
C LYS A 53 -3.55 2.76 7.38
N LEU A 54 -4.70 3.39 7.19
CA LEU A 54 -4.76 4.78 6.75
C LEU A 54 -4.38 5.75 7.86
N ASP A 55 -3.41 6.62 7.58
CA ASP A 55 -3.15 7.83 8.36
C ASP A 55 -4.24 8.87 8.02
N ILE A 56 -5.32 8.87 8.79
CA ILE A 56 -6.47 9.75 8.52
C ILE A 56 -6.14 11.24 8.66
N THR A 57 -5.04 11.56 9.34
CA THR A 57 -4.58 12.96 9.43
C THR A 57 -3.95 13.47 8.14
N SER A 58 -3.70 12.56 7.18
CA SER A 58 -3.20 12.87 5.84
C SER A 58 -4.30 13.08 4.80
N LEU A 59 -5.56 12.79 5.13
CA LEU A 59 -6.69 13.02 4.25
C LEU A 59 -6.87 14.51 3.92
N PRO A 60 -7.57 14.87 2.83
CA PRO A 60 -7.98 16.23 2.55
C PRO A 60 -8.68 16.88 3.75
N SER A 61 -8.57 18.19 3.91
CA SER A 61 -9.02 18.91 5.11
C SER A 61 -10.50 18.66 5.47
N ALA A 62 -11.33 18.42 4.47
CA ALA A 62 -12.75 18.14 4.65
C ALA A 62 -13.03 16.83 5.42
N PHE A 63 -12.14 15.84 5.36
CA PHE A 63 -12.35 14.51 5.92
C PHE A 63 -11.43 14.19 7.10
N ARG A 64 -10.43 15.00 7.35
CA ARG A 64 -9.48 14.71 8.42
C ARG A 64 -9.95 15.24 9.76
N PRO A 65 -9.78 14.48 10.85
CA PRO A 65 -10.03 14.98 12.18
C PRO A 65 -9.00 16.05 12.58
N LYS A 66 -9.31 16.81 13.63
CA LYS A 66 -8.32 17.69 14.27
C LYS A 66 -7.13 16.85 14.73
N LYS A 67 -5.91 17.27 14.35
CA LYS A 67 -4.69 16.55 14.74
C LYS A 67 -4.51 16.51 16.24
N GLU A 68 -4.30 15.32 16.77
CA GLU A 68 -3.97 15.06 18.17
C GLU A 68 -2.63 14.32 18.26
N LYS A 69 -1.86 14.61 19.31
CA LYS A 69 -0.55 13.99 19.51
C LYS A 69 -0.71 12.46 19.67
N GLY A 70 0.02 11.70 18.87
CA GLY A 70 0.04 10.23 18.90
C GLY A 70 -1.10 9.56 18.16
N LYS A 71 -2.14 10.26 17.72
CA LYS A 71 -3.26 9.69 16.97
C LYS A 71 -3.06 9.84 15.47
N ARG A 72 -3.27 8.75 14.73
CA ARG A 72 -3.10 8.73 13.28
C ARG A 72 -4.13 7.91 12.53
N THR A 73 -4.54 6.78 13.09
CA THR A 73 -5.45 5.83 12.44
C THR A 73 -6.91 6.07 12.85
N PHE A 74 -7.84 5.45 12.15
CA PHE A 74 -9.24 5.46 12.54
C PHE A 74 -9.43 4.95 13.97
N ALA A 75 -8.76 3.86 14.34
CA ALA A 75 -8.82 3.30 15.67
C ALA A 75 -8.32 4.26 16.75
N ASP A 76 -7.22 4.99 16.49
CA ASP A 76 -6.68 5.98 17.44
C ASP A 76 -7.68 7.08 17.77
N TYR A 77 -8.52 7.45 16.79
CA TYR A 77 -9.56 8.46 16.94
C TYR A 77 -10.91 7.89 17.40
N GLY A 78 -11.00 6.59 17.65
CA GLY A 78 -12.21 5.93 18.11
C GLY A 78 -13.29 5.72 17.05
N PHE A 79 -12.93 5.78 15.78
CA PHE A 79 -13.83 5.40 14.69
C PHE A 79 -14.01 3.89 14.66
N THR A 80 -15.21 3.45 14.30
CA THR A 80 -15.56 2.04 14.18
C THR A 80 -16.05 1.71 12.77
N ALA A 81 -15.71 0.53 12.29
CA ALA A 81 -16.26 0.04 11.04
C ALA A 81 -17.67 -0.50 11.28
N GLN A 82 -18.67 0.06 10.59
CA GLN A 82 -20.06 -0.40 10.59
C GLN A 82 -20.23 -1.59 9.65
N SER A 83 -19.64 -1.51 8.48
CA SER A 83 -19.57 -2.61 7.53
C SER A 83 -18.26 -2.52 6.73
N VAL A 84 -17.73 -3.69 6.38
CA VAL A 84 -16.53 -3.80 5.52
C VAL A 84 -16.79 -4.89 4.51
N SER A 85 -16.71 -4.54 3.24
CA SER A 85 -16.69 -5.45 2.11
C SER A 85 -15.30 -5.49 1.49
N GLU A 86 -15.13 -6.20 0.40
CA GLU A 86 -13.84 -6.28 -0.30
C GLU A 86 -13.31 -4.90 -0.73
N ASN A 87 -14.21 -4.05 -1.25
CA ASN A 87 -13.84 -2.78 -1.85
C ASN A 87 -14.49 -1.56 -1.18
N GLU A 88 -15.26 -1.73 -0.13
CA GLU A 88 -15.95 -0.64 0.54
C GLU A 88 -15.98 -0.82 2.06
N ALA A 89 -15.72 0.26 2.77
CA ALA A 89 -15.86 0.34 4.22
C ALA A 89 -16.76 1.53 4.58
N ILE A 90 -17.76 1.28 5.41
CA ILE A 90 -18.58 2.30 6.05
C ILE A 90 -18.10 2.45 7.48
N ILE A 91 -17.70 3.65 7.83
CA ILE A 91 -16.98 3.97 9.06
C ILE A 91 -17.79 5.02 9.82
N GLU A 92 -18.00 4.78 11.09
CA GLU A 92 -18.74 5.69 11.96
C GLU A 92 -17.78 6.43 12.91
N ALA A 93 -17.98 7.74 13.01
CA ALA A 93 -17.24 8.57 13.96
C ALA A 93 -17.69 8.31 15.40
N PRO A 94 -16.85 8.58 16.40
CA PRO A 94 -17.20 8.48 17.80
C PRO A 94 -18.50 9.22 18.12
N GLY A 95 -19.41 8.54 18.84
CA GLY A 95 -20.72 9.09 19.19
C GLY A 95 -21.75 9.08 18.05
N GLY A 96 -21.45 8.46 16.91
CA GLY A 96 -22.40 8.31 15.81
C GLY A 96 -22.75 9.60 15.06
N VAL A 97 -21.95 10.66 15.27
CA VAL A 97 -22.26 12.01 14.75
C VAL A 97 -22.05 12.15 13.24
N SER A 98 -21.21 11.32 12.65
CA SER A 98 -20.99 11.30 11.21
C SER A 98 -20.55 9.91 10.74
N LYS A 99 -20.72 9.68 9.44
CA LYS A 99 -20.26 8.47 8.76
C LYS A 99 -19.32 8.87 7.63
N LEU A 100 -18.36 8.02 7.38
CA LEU A 100 -17.46 8.09 6.22
C LEU A 100 -17.59 6.80 5.42
N THR A 101 -17.63 6.93 4.12
CA THR A 101 -17.52 5.78 3.20
C THR A 101 -16.17 5.86 2.50
N ILE A 102 -15.44 4.76 2.51
CA ILE A 102 -14.24 4.58 1.71
C ILE A 102 -14.51 3.50 0.69
N LYS A 103 -14.49 3.84 -0.59
CA LYS A 103 -14.67 2.90 -1.70
C LYS A 103 -13.39 2.82 -2.52
N VAL A 104 -12.89 1.62 -2.73
CA VAL A 104 -11.70 1.36 -3.57
C VAL A 104 -12.11 1.53 -5.04
N LEU A 105 -11.43 2.42 -5.75
CA LEU A 105 -11.68 2.74 -7.15
C LEU A 105 -10.72 2.00 -8.09
N GLY A 106 -9.51 1.75 -7.62
CA GLY A 106 -8.49 1.07 -8.41
C GLY A 106 -7.17 0.95 -7.67
N ARG A 107 -6.30 0.10 -8.21
CA ARG A 107 -4.96 -0.16 -7.67
C ARG A 107 -3.94 -0.01 -8.80
N GLU A 108 -2.84 0.63 -8.47
CA GLU A 108 -1.68 0.77 -9.33
C GLU A 108 -0.42 0.40 -8.56
N PRO A 109 0.69 0.10 -9.22
CA PRO A 109 1.96 -0.15 -8.53
C PRO A 109 2.37 0.99 -7.59
N SER A 110 1.92 2.20 -7.87
CA SER A 110 2.24 3.41 -7.10
C SER A 110 1.29 3.67 -5.92
N GLY A 111 0.14 2.99 -5.83
CA GLY A 111 -0.84 3.25 -4.76
C GLY A 111 -2.25 2.73 -5.02
N ILE A 112 -3.14 3.06 -4.10
CA ILE A 112 -4.57 2.72 -4.15
C ILE A 112 -5.37 4.01 -4.33
N TYR A 113 -6.25 4.05 -5.32
CA TYR A 113 -7.24 5.12 -5.44
C TYR A 113 -8.49 4.75 -4.67
N VAL A 114 -8.93 5.65 -3.84
CA VAL A 114 -10.19 5.51 -3.08
C VAL A 114 -11.06 6.73 -3.26
N CYS A 115 -12.37 6.51 -3.25
CA CYS A 115 -13.35 7.56 -3.01
C CYS A 115 -13.58 7.67 -1.50
N VAL A 116 -13.36 8.83 -0.95
CA VAL A 116 -13.73 9.15 0.43
C VAL A 116 -14.97 10.04 0.35
N ALA A 117 -16.04 9.61 0.98
CA ALA A 117 -17.31 10.32 0.93
C ALA A 117 -17.93 10.45 2.32
N GLU A 118 -18.56 11.57 2.59
CA GLU A 118 -19.46 11.77 3.73
C GLU A 118 -20.90 11.75 3.22
N PRO A 119 -21.69 10.71 3.54
CA PRO A 119 -23.07 10.66 3.13
C PRO A 119 -23.86 11.76 3.82
N GLY A 120 -24.85 12.29 3.11
CA GLY A 120 -25.79 13.24 3.68
C GLY A 120 -26.66 12.59 4.78
N PRO A 121 -27.32 13.39 5.60
CA PRO A 121 -28.22 12.89 6.65
C PRO A 121 -29.40 12.13 6.03
N ASN A 122 -29.82 11.04 6.69
CA ASN A 122 -31.00 10.25 6.32
C ASN A 122 -30.98 9.67 4.90
N GLY A 123 -29.79 9.35 4.36
CA GLY A 123 -29.67 8.81 3.00
C GLY A 123 -29.82 9.85 1.89
N ALA A 124 -29.82 11.12 2.24
CA ALA A 124 -29.74 12.21 1.25
C ALA A 124 -28.46 12.11 0.41
N ALA A 125 -28.39 12.90 -0.65
CA ALA A 125 -27.23 12.94 -1.54
C ALA A 125 -25.92 13.12 -0.74
N THR A 126 -24.84 12.55 -1.26
CA THR A 126 -23.51 12.66 -0.66
C THR A 126 -23.16 14.13 -0.40
N LYS A 127 -22.83 14.46 0.86
CA LYS A 127 -22.51 15.82 1.27
C LYS A 127 -21.16 16.29 0.71
N MET A 128 -20.19 15.42 0.78
CA MET A 128 -18.83 15.66 0.26
C MET A 128 -18.22 14.36 -0.23
N GLN A 129 -17.43 14.44 -1.28
CA GLN A 129 -16.59 13.33 -1.72
C GLN A 129 -15.33 13.80 -2.41
N SER A 130 -14.31 12.97 -2.40
CA SER A 130 -13.05 13.24 -3.03
C SER A 130 -12.32 11.96 -3.42
N VAL A 131 -11.66 11.99 -4.56
CA VAL A 131 -10.73 10.94 -4.94
C VAL A 131 -9.40 11.18 -4.22
N VAL A 132 -8.93 10.16 -3.53
CA VAL A 132 -7.69 10.18 -2.77
C VAL A 132 -6.76 9.07 -3.27
N LEU A 133 -5.52 9.43 -3.58
CA LEU A 133 -4.46 8.46 -3.84
C LEU A 133 -3.75 8.14 -2.54
N LEU A 134 -3.80 6.88 -2.15
CA LEU A 134 -3.14 6.34 -0.97
C LEU A 134 -1.79 5.74 -1.36
N LYS A 135 -0.72 6.16 -0.69
CA LYS A 135 0.65 5.65 -0.87
C LYS A 135 1.27 5.28 0.47
N ARG A 136 2.23 4.37 0.46
CA ARG A 136 3.10 4.08 1.60
C ARG A 136 4.57 4.05 1.18
N LYS A 137 5.46 4.34 2.09
CA LYS A 137 6.91 4.33 1.82
C LYS A 137 7.48 2.91 1.80
N ASP A 138 6.97 2.08 2.67
CA ASP A 138 7.39 0.70 2.88
C ASP A 138 6.19 -0.15 3.32
N PRO A 139 6.30 -1.50 3.30
CA PRO A 139 5.19 -2.39 3.64
C PRO A 139 4.61 -2.21 5.05
N ASN A 140 5.39 -1.72 6.00
CA ASN A 140 4.97 -1.53 7.38
C ASN A 140 4.47 -0.11 7.68
N ALA A 141 4.70 0.84 6.78
CA ALA A 141 4.28 2.21 6.97
C ALA A 141 2.76 2.37 6.81
N LEU A 142 2.21 3.36 7.51
CA LEU A 142 0.83 3.79 7.30
C LEU A 142 0.65 4.34 5.88
N LEU A 143 -0.53 4.13 5.33
CA LEU A 143 -0.97 4.74 4.09
C LEU A 143 -1.14 6.24 4.30
N LYS A 144 -0.61 7.04 3.38
CA LYS A 144 -0.82 8.49 3.36
C LYS A 144 -1.71 8.87 2.20
N GLY A 145 -2.77 9.62 2.49
CA GLY A 145 -3.72 10.12 1.51
C GLY A 145 -3.26 11.44 0.91
N ARG A 146 -3.46 11.57 -0.41
CA ARG A 146 -3.29 12.81 -1.14
C ARG A 146 -4.46 12.98 -2.10
N ALA A 147 -5.07 14.15 -2.12
CA ALA A 147 -6.11 14.46 -3.10
C ALA A 147 -5.63 14.19 -4.52
N SER A 148 -6.49 13.59 -5.32
CA SER A 148 -6.23 13.27 -6.72
C SER A 148 -7.28 13.96 -7.59
N PHE A 149 -6.84 14.51 -8.71
CA PHE A 149 -7.71 15.09 -9.73
C PHE A 149 -8.10 14.07 -10.81
N ARG A 150 -7.75 12.81 -10.60
CA ARG A 150 -8.16 11.75 -11.53
C ARG A 150 -9.65 11.48 -11.38
N GLU A 151 -10.34 11.47 -12.48
CA GLU A 151 -11.77 11.20 -12.54
C GLU A 151 -12.07 9.70 -12.49
N PHE A 152 -13.09 9.35 -11.74
CA PHE A 152 -13.66 8.02 -11.70
C PHE A 152 -15.18 8.11 -11.68
N ALA A 153 -15.84 7.42 -12.59
CA ALA A 153 -17.31 7.40 -12.65
C ALA A 153 -17.98 7.00 -11.33
N ALA A 154 -17.29 6.17 -10.52
CA ALA A 154 -17.77 5.74 -9.20
C ALA A 154 -17.53 6.76 -8.06
N CYS A 155 -16.94 7.91 -8.36
CA CYS A 155 -16.68 9.02 -7.44
C CYS A 155 -16.74 10.36 -8.22
N PRO A 156 -17.92 10.75 -8.72
CA PRO A 156 -18.05 11.99 -9.47
C PRO A 156 -17.73 13.21 -8.59
N VAL A 157 -17.21 14.27 -9.19
CA VAL A 157 -16.94 15.53 -8.47
C VAL A 157 -18.28 16.17 -8.10
N ILE A 158 -18.52 16.39 -6.81
CA ILE A 158 -19.73 17.10 -6.36
C ILE A 158 -19.50 18.61 -6.61
N GLY A 159 -20.28 19.21 -7.45
CA GLY A 159 -20.18 20.65 -7.73
C GLY A 159 -20.34 21.03 -9.21
N GLU A 160 -20.18 20.08 -10.12
CA GLU A 160 -20.70 20.24 -11.49
C GLU A 160 -22.12 19.70 -11.56
N SER A 161 -23.03 20.35 -10.82
CA SER A 161 -24.45 20.22 -11.17
C SER A 161 -24.56 20.74 -12.60
N ASP A 162 -25.00 19.84 -13.49
CA ASP A 162 -25.53 20.12 -14.80
C ASP A 162 -26.33 21.43 -14.77
N SER A 163 -25.68 22.51 -15.15
CA SER A 163 -26.39 23.68 -15.67
C SER A 163 -26.78 23.36 -17.12
N THR A 164 -27.53 22.24 -17.27
CA THR A 164 -28.39 22.12 -18.47
C THR A 164 -29.35 23.27 -18.39
N ALA A 165 -28.98 24.27 -19.15
CA ALA A 165 -29.80 25.39 -19.51
C ALA A 165 -31.26 24.95 -19.71
N ASP A 166 -32.10 25.32 -18.76
CA ASP A 166 -33.50 25.49 -19.05
C ASP A 166 -33.59 26.56 -20.14
N SER A 167 -33.64 26.06 -21.38
CA SER A 167 -34.04 26.80 -22.54
C SER A 167 -35.47 27.24 -22.28
N TYR A 168 -35.62 28.42 -21.68
CA TYR A 168 -36.88 29.14 -21.67
C TYR A 168 -37.22 29.47 -23.12
N GLY A 169 -38.01 28.60 -23.76
CA GLY A 169 -38.78 28.91 -24.93
C GLY A 169 -39.93 29.82 -24.47
N GLY A 170 -39.74 31.13 -24.70
CA GLY A 170 -40.83 32.07 -24.60
C GLY A 170 -41.57 32.09 -25.96
N ASP A 171 -42.83 31.77 -25.94
CA ASP A 171 -43.84 32.19 -26.89
C ASP A 171 -44.49 33.45 -26.39
#